data_646cf515894cdea17b0f68978bdd70fc
#
_entry.id   646cf515894cdea17b0f68978bdd70fc
#
_cell.length_a   1.000
_cell.length_b   1.000
_cell.length_c   1.000
_cell.angle_alpha   90.00
_cell.angle_beta   90.00
_cell.angle_gamma   90.00
#
_symmetry.space_group_name_H-M   'P 1'
#
loop_
_entity.id
_entity.type
_entity.pdbx_description
1 polymer ?
#
loop_
_entity_poly.entity_id
_entity_poly.type
_entity_poly.pdbx_seq_one_letter_code
_entity_poly.pdbx_strand_id
1 'polypeptide(L)'
;MIDLDLRSCELCPRLCRVNREEKPGACGCSARLLAARAALHFGEEPCISGTEGSGTVFFSGCNLHCVFCQNHKISRERYGKALTAVRLADIFRELEEKGANNINLVTPTPWVTEIIKALKLYHPQVPVLYNTSGYERVEVLRELEGLIDVWLPDYKYADSALAARFSGAANYPEVARAAIREMYRQSGNLKL
;
A
#
# COMPACT_ATOMS: atom_id res chain seq x y z
N MET A 1 11.83 5.74 15.57
CA MET A 1 10.43 5.97 15.10
C MET A 1 10.42 7.22 14.23
N ILE A 2 9.93 7.12 13.01
CA ILE A 2 9.70 8.28 12.13
C ILE A 2 8.36 8.92 12.53
N ASP A 3 8.28 10.25 12.34
CA ASP A 3 7.00 10.93 12.49
C ASP A 3 6.11 10.63 11.28
N LEU A 4 4.98 9.97 11.53
CA LEU A 4 3.96 9.66 10.53
C LEU A 4 2.90 10.76 10.45
N ASP A 5 3.22 12.00 10.85
CA ASP A 5 2.31 13.14 10.87
C ASP A 5 1.92 13.56 9.45
N LEU A 6 0.64 13.63 9.19
CA LEU A 6 0.09 14.07 7.91
C LEU A 6 0.09 15.59 7.74
N ARG A 7 0.37 16.37 8.78
CA ARG A 7 0.52 17.84 8.72
C ARG A 7 1.82 18.27 8.06
N SER A 8 2.82 17.37 7.98
CA SER A 8 4.04 17.53 7.18
C SER A 8 4.38 16.20 6.52
N CYS A 9 3.58 15.78 5.54
CA CYS A 9 3.61 14.42 5.01
C CYS A 9 4.93 14.01 4.38
N GLU A 10 5.59 13.03 4.99
CA GLU A 10 6.80 12.38 4.48
C GLU A 10 6.66 10.84 4.38
N LEU A 11 5.43 10.32 4.21
CA LEU A 11 5.16 8.87 4.16
C LEU A 11 5.80 8.15 2.97
N CYS A 12 6.18 8.84 1.92
CA CYS A 12 6.71 8.22 0.72
C CYS A 12 7.90 9.02 0.15
N PRO A 13 8.65 8.46 -0.83
CA PRO A 13 9.82 9.12 -1.41
C PRO A 13 9.55 10.44 -2.14
N ARG A 14 8.29 10.83 -2.32
CA ARG A 14 7.94 12.15 -2.85
C ARG A 14 8.26 13.29 -1.86
N LEU A 15 8.30 13.01 -0.55
CA LEU A 15 8.64 13.98 0.50
C LEU A 15 7.96 15.33 0.29
N CYS A 16 6.66 15.31 -0.02
CA CYS A 16 5.94 16.52 -0.44
C CYS A 16 5.70 17.52 0.70
N ARG A 17 5.84 17.10 1.98
CA ARG A 17 5.75 17.95 3.19
C ARG A 17 4.50 18.82 3.27
N VAL A 18 3.44 18.42 2.59
CA VAL A 18 2.17 19.15 2.67
C VAL A 18 1.39 18.76 3.92
N ASN A 19 0.60 19.68 4.43
CA ASN A 19 -0.45 19.37 5.40
C ASN A 19 -1.62 18.71 4.65
N ARG A 20 -1.74 17.38 4.79
CA ARG A 20 -2.78 16.61 4.11
C ARG A 20 -4.19 16.83 4.66
N GLU A 21 -4.33 17.49 5.81
CA GLU A 21 -5.62 17.93 6.33
C GLU A 21 -6.17 19.12 5.52
N GLU A 22 -5.30 19.96 4.96
CA GLU A 22 -5.66 21.16 4.22
C GLU A 22 -5.67 20.93 2.69
N LYS A 23 -4.67 20.22 2.16
CA LYS A 23 -4.53 19.98 0.72
C LYS A 23 -3.95 18.60 0.42
N PRO A 24 -4.29 18.01 -0.75
CA PRO A 24 -3.74 16.72 -1.15
C PRO A 24 -2.21 16.75 -1.31
N GLY A 25 -1.57 15.64 -0.96
CA GLY A 25 -0.15 15.39 -1.24
C GLY A 25 0.11 15.10 -2.72
N ALA A 26 1.38 14.82 -3.07
CA ALA A 26 1.80 14.42 -4.42
C ALA A 26 1.07 13.17 -4.95
N CYS A 27 0.61 12.29 -4.04
CA CYS A 27 -0.21 11.11 -4.35
C CYS A 27 -1.68 11.44 -4.68
N GLY A 28 -2.09 12.71 -4.60
CA GLY A 28 -3.47 13.15 -4.73
C GLY A 28 -4.35 12.88 -3.50
N CYS A 29 -3.79 12.36 -2.41
CA CYS A 29 -4.55 11.99 -1.21
C CYS A 29 -4.54 13.11 -0.15
N SER A 30 -5.72 13.38 0.44
CA SER A 30 -5.88 14.14 1.69
C SER A 30 -5.59 13.23 2.91
N ALA A 31 -5.80 13.72 4.12
CA ALA A 31 -5.70 12.89 5.33
C ALA A 31 -6.80 11.81 5.43
N ARG A 32 -7.87 11.94 4.67
CA ARG A 32 -9.04 11.06 4.71
C ARG A 32 -8.80 9.80 3.91
N LEU A 33 -8.67 8.65 4.59
CA LEU A 33 -8.50 7.33 3.98
C LEU A 33 -9.60 7.04 2.95
N LEU A 34 -9.20 6.63 1.74
CA LEU A 34 -10.12 6.24 0.67
C LEU A 34 -9.82 4.82 0.20
N ALA A 35 -10.87 3.98 0.10
CA ALA A 35 -10.80 2.68 -0.55
C ALA A 35 -11.85 2.56 -1.65
N ALA A 36 -11.45 2.06 -2.80
CA ALA A 36 -12.31 1.88 -3.97
C ALA A 36 -13.13 0.60 -3.88
N ARG A 37 -12.54 -0.45 -3.31
CA ARG A 37 -13.16 -1.77 -3.21
C ARG A 37 -12.56 -2.55 -2.04
N ALA A 38 -13.39 -3.36 -1.39
CA ALA A 38 -12.96 -4.39 -0.46
C ALA A 38 -13.84 -5.63 -0.71
N ALA A 39 -13.24 -6.73 -1.18
CA ALA A 39 -13.94 -7.97 -1.52
C ALA A 39 -12.97 -9.13 -1.69
N LEU A 40 -13.49 -10.36 -1.73
CA LEU A 40 -12.73 -11.50 -2.21
C LEU A 40 -12.32 -11.27 -3.68
N HIS A 41 -11.06 -11.51 -3.99
CA HIS A 41 -10.47 -11.34 -5.31
C HIS A 41 -9.74 -12.61 -5.73
N PHE A 42 -9.99 -13.05 -6.97
CA PHE A 42 -9.48 -14.31 -7.51
C PHE A 42 -8.49 -14.10 -8.66
N GLY A 43 -8.07 -12.86 -8.88
CA GLY A 43 -7.19 -12.48 -9.99
C GLY A 43 -5.74 -12.18 -9.56
N GLU A 44 -5.34 -12.48 -8.34
CA GLU A 44 -3.94 -12.45 -7.90
C GLU A 44 -3.25 -13.77 -8.31
N GLU A 45 -1.95 -13.89 -8.08
CA GLU A 45 -1.19 -15.11 -8.31
C GLU A 45 -1.85 -16.30 -7.59
N PRO A 46 -1.75 -17.54 -8.15
CA PRO A 46 -2.39 -18.72 -7.57
C PRO A 46 -2.01 -18.98 -6.11
N CYS A 47 -0.77 -18.68 -5.70
CA CYS A 47 -0.33 -18.81 -4.32
C CYS A 47 -0.92 -17.75 -3.37
N ILE A 48 -1.49 -16.67 -3.90
CA ILE A 48 -2.15 -15.60 -3.13
C ILE A 48 -3.67 -15.84 -3.09
N SER A 49 -4.30 -16.00 -4.24
CA SER A 49 -5.76 -16.20 -4.33
C SER A 49 -6.21 -17.56 -3.82
N GLY A 50 -5.44 -18.62 -4.10
CA GLY A 50 -5.87 -19.98 -3.83
C GLY A 50 -7.25 -20.28 -4.42
N THR A 51 -8.04 -21.12 -3.76
CA THR A 51 -9.42 -21.45 -4.13
C THR A 51 -10.46 -20.54 -3.48
N GLU A 52 -10.15 -20.01 -2.30
CA GLU A 52 -11.10 -19.21 -1.49
C GLU A 52 -11.04 -17.71 -1.81
N GLY A 53 -9.99 -17.27 -2.49
CA GLY A 53 -9.76 -15.88 -2.87
C GLY A 53 -8.97 -15.08 -1.82
N SER A 54 -8.35 -14.01 -2.29
CA SER A 54 -7.67 -13.02 -1.47
C SER A 54 -8.67 -11.96 -0.97
N GLY A 55 -8.66 -11.65 0.31
CA GLY A 55 -9.43 -10.56 0.90
C GLY A 55 -8.80 -9.20 0.56
N THR A 56 -9.04 -8.72 -0.65
CA THR A 56 -8.31 -7.58 -1.22
C THR A 56 -8.99 -6.25 -0.91
N VAL A 57 -8.19 -5.31 -0.40
CA VAL A 57 -8.58 -3.90 -0.21
C VAL A 57 -7.82 -3.03 -1.19
N PHE A 58 -8.51 -2.49 -2.18
CA PHE A 58 -7.95 -1.55 -3.16
C PHE A 58 -8.05 -0.13 -2.64
N PHE A 59 -6.93 0.45 -2.25
CA PHE A 59 -6.87 1.83 -1.80
C PHE A 59 -6.81 2.81 -2.98
N SER A 60 -7.40 4.01 -2.78
CA SER A 60 -7.38 5.07 -3.78
C SER A 60 -6.17 5.99 -3.59
N GLY A 61 -5.68 6.53 -4.72
CA GLY A 61 -4.45 7.33 -4.75
C GLY A 61 -3.19 6.48 -4.88
N CYS A 62 -2.13 7.07 -5.42
CA CYS A 62 -0.86 6.39 -5.62
C CYS A 62 0.27 7.42 -5.65
N ASN A 63 1.41 7.10 -5.07
CA ASN A 63 2.59 7.97 -5.05
C ASN A 63 3.45 7.87 -6.32
N LEU A 64 3.24 6.86 -7.18
CA LEU A 64 4.08 6.65 -8.37
C LEU A 64 3.50 7.26 -9.65
N HIS A 65 2.18 7.17 -9.88
CA HIS A 65 1.48 7.79 -11.02
C HIS A 65 1.93 7.29 -12.41
N CYS A 66 2.15 5.97 -12.56
CA CYS A 66 2.53 5.39 -13.85
C CYS A 66 1.52 5.73 -14.96
N VAL A 67 2.00 6.15 -16.14
CA VAL A 67 1.14 6.50 -17.29
C VAL A 67 0.36 5.30 -17.85
N PHE A 68 0.86 4.09 -17.64
CA PHE A 68 0.26 2.82 -18.07
C PHE A 68 -0.54 2.10 -16.97
N CYS A 69 -0.92 2.80 -15.90
CA CYS A 69 -1.63 2.19 -14.78
C CYS A 69 -2.98 1.62 -15.22
N GLN A 70 -3.18 0.29 -15.09
CA GLN A 70 -4.47 -0.35 -15.38
C GLN A 70 -5.57 0.13 -14.43
N ASN A 71 -5.18 0.53 -13.20
CA ASN A 71 -6.09 1.02 -12.16
C ASN A 71 -6.13 2.55 -12.09
N HIS A 72 -6.01 3.27 -13.24
CA HIS A 72 -5.90 4.73 -13.25
C HIS A 72 -7.06 5.45 -12.57
N LYS A 73 -8.29 4.94 -12.67
CA LYS A 73 -9.46 5.50 -11.97
C LYS A 73 -9.29 5.52 -10.45
N ILE A 74 -8.73 4.46 -9.89
CA ILE A 74 -8.48 4.35 -8.45
C ILE A 74 -7.24 5.18 -8.08
N SER A 75 -6.15 5.04 -8.84
CA SER A 75 -4.86 5.63 -8.50
C SER A 75 -4.79 7.14 -8.74
N ARG A 76 -5.55 7.69 -9.71
CA ARG A 76 -5.50 9.10 -10.09
C ARG A 76 -6.80 9.87 -9.86
N GLU A 77 -7.95 9.28 -10.20
CA GLU A 77 -9.25 9.94 -10.08
C GLU A 77 -9.82 9.84 -8.65
N ARG A 78 -9.14 9.13 -7.76
CA ARG A 78 -9.52 8.98 -6.35
C ARG A 78 -10.94 8.44 -6.16
N TYR A 79 -11.33 7.56 -7.06
CA TYR A 79 -12.60 6.84 -6.94
C TYR A 79 -12.59 5.97 -5.68
N GLY A 80 -13.59 6.12 -4.82
CA GLY A 80 -13.71 5.33 -3.61
C GLY A 80 -14.55 5.98 -2.53
N LYS A 81 -14.70 5.25 -1.42
CA LYS A 81 -15.41 5.73 -0.22
C LYS A 81 -14.42 6.06 0.88
N ALA A 82 -14.74 7.11 1.64
CA ALA A 82 -13.98 7.47 2.82
C ALA A 82 -14.22 6.45 3.94
N LEU A 83 -13.12 6.04 4.58
CA LEU A 83 -13.12 5.11 5.70
C LEU A 83 -12.42 5.73 6.91
N THR A 84 -12.74 5.23 8.10
CA THR A 84 -11.94 5.41 9.32
C THR A 84 -11.06 4.16 9.53
N ALA A 85 -10.03 4.26 10.38
CA ALA A 85 -9.24 3.10 10.77
C ALA A 85 -10.09 2.01 11.45
N VAL A 86 -11.12 2.39 12.22
CA VAL A 86 -12.08 1.45 12.82
C VAL A 86 -12.83 0.69 11.73
N ARG A 87 -13.38 1.40 10.73
CA ARG A 87 -14.09 0.74 9.63
C ARG A 87 -13.17 -0.14 8.78
N LEU A 88 -11.91 0.24 8.61
CA LEU A 88 -10.93 -0.60 7.93
C LEU A 88 -10.64 -1.89 8.71
N ALA A 89 -10.54 -1.82 10.03
CA ALA A 89 -10.39 -2.99 10.90
C ALA A 89 -11.62 -3.93 10.80
N ASP A 90 -12.84 -3.37 10.76
CA ASP A 90 -14.05 -4.16 10.53
C ASP A 90 -14.06 -4.84 9.16
N ILE A 91 -13.59 -4.15 8.12
CA ILE A 91 -13.44 -4.73 6.78
C ILE A 91 -12.48 -5.93 6.80
N PHE A 92 -11.37 -5.85 7.52
CA PHE A 92 -10.46 -6.99 7.65
C PHE A 92 -11.17 -8.20 8.26
N ARG A 93 -11.93 -7.99 9.35
CA ARG A 93 -12.72 -9.05 10.00
C ARG A 93 -13.78 -9.63 9.05
N GLU A 94 -14.53 -8.76 8.35
CA GLU A 94 -15.55 -9.19 7.40
C GLU A 94 -14.98 -10.03 6.23
N LEU A 95 -13.77 -9.71 5.76
CA LEU A 95 -13.11 -10.48 4.71
C LEU A 95 -12.63 -11.84 5.22
N GLU A 96 -12.08 -11.88 6.43
CA GLU A 96 -11.66 -13.12 7.09
C GLU A 96 -12.88 -14.03 7.36
N GLU A 97 -13.98 -13.50 7.88
CA GLU A 97 -15.23 -14.22 8.09
C GLU A 97 -15.83 -14.79 6.79
N LYS A 98 -15.53 -14.16 5.64
CA LYS A 98 -15.89 -14.67 4.31
C LYS A 98 -14.97 -15.77 3.79
N GLY A 99 -13.98 -16.18 4.56
CA GLY A 99 -13.05 -17.23 4.20
C GLY A 99 -11.87 -16.77 3.34
N ALA A 100 -11.49 -15.48 3.39
CA ALA A 100 -10.31 -14.99 2.68
C ALA A 100 -9.03 -15.73 3.11
N ASN A 101 -8.21 -16.16 2.15
CA ASN A 101 -6.91 -16.79 2.44
C ASN A 101 -5.90 -15.83 3.09
N ASN A 102 -6.07 -14.54 2.87
CA ASN A 102 -5.21 -13.47 3.36
C ASN A 102 -5.94 -12.13 3.27
N ILE A 103 -5.36 -11.09 3.87
CA ILE A 103 -5.79 -9.69 3.66
C ILE A 103 -4.74 -9.00 2.80
N ASN A 104 -5.09 -8.66 1.57
CA ASN A 104 -4.19 -8.05 0.60
C ASN A 104 -4.45 -6.54 0.47
N LEU A 105 -3.48 -5.73 0.90
CA LEU A 105 -3.52 -4.28 0.90
C LEU A 105 -2.90 -3.75 -0.40
N VAL A 106 -3.73 -3.36 -1.37
CA VAL A 106 -3.27 -2.92 -2.70
C VAL A 106 -3.10 -1.39 -2.76
N THR A 107 -1.90 -0.94 -3.10
CA THR A 107 -1.47 0.47 -3.13
C THR A 107 -1.64 1.17 -1.76
N PRO A 108 -1.12 0.58 -0.68
CA PRO A 108 -1.36 1.04 0.69
C PRO A 108 -0.51 2.26 1.08
N THR A 109 0.56 2.58 0.35
CA THR A 109 1.56 3.62 0.67
C THR A 109 0.97 4.95 1.18
N PRO A 110 -0.06 5.56 0.55
CA PRO A 110 -0.60 6.83 1.03
C PRO A 110 -1.31 6.74 2.39
N TRP A 111 -1.61 5.52 2.85
CA TRP A 111 -2.52 5.23 3.96
C TRP A 111 -1.87 4.44 5.11
N VAL A 112 -0.54 4.34 5.11
CA VAL A 112 0.23 3.57 6.11
C VAL A 112 -0.19 3.91 7.54
N THR A 113 -0.35 5.20 7.86
CA THR A 113 -0.77 5.65 9.20
C THR A 113 -2.11 5.03 9.64
N GLU A 114 -3.11 5.04 8.74
CA GLU A 114 -4.44 4.51 9.05
C GLU A 114 -4.45 2.97 9.02
N ILE A 115 -3.63 2.36 8.18
CA ILE A 115 -3.45 0.90 8.14
C ILE A 115 -2.83 0.40 9.45
N ILE A 116 -1.78 1.04 9.96
CA ILE A 116 -1.18 0.72 11.26
C ILE A 116 -2.21 0.82 12.38
N LYS A 117 -3.02 1.88 12.39
CA LYS A 117 -4.11 2.02 13.37
C LYS A 117 -5.12 0.89 13.27
N ALA A 118 -5.54 0.54 12.05
CA ALA A 118 -6.51 -0.52 11.81
C ALA A 118 -5.99 -1.90 12.25
N LEU A 119 -4.74 -2.24 11.90
CA LEU A 119 -4.10 -3.50 12.29
C LEU A 119 -3.86 -3.60 13.81
N LYS A 120 -3.65 -2.48 14.50
CA LYS A 120 -3.60 -2.44 15.96
C LYS A 120 -4.97 -2.62 16.62
N LEU A 121 -6.07 -2.24 15.95
CA LEU A 121 -7.44 -2.47 16.42
C LEU A 121 -7.90 -3.91 16.17
N TYR A 122 -7.54 -4.46 15.04
CA TYR A 122 -7.81 -5.84 14.65
C TYR A 122 -6.71 -6.38 13.75
N HIS A 123 -5.94 -7.34 14.26
CA HIS A 123 -4.97 -8.08 13.46
C HIS A 123 -5.62 -9.38 12.96
N PRO A 124 -5.75 -9.58 11.64
CA PRO A 124 -6.29 -10.81 11.08
C PRO A 124 -5.51 -12.06 11.52
N GLN A 125 -6.19 -13.21 11.58
CA GLN A 125 -5.52 -14.49 11.84
C GLN A 125 -4.92 -15.08 10.55
N VAL A 126 -5.38 -14.59 9.40
CA VAL A 126 -4.80 -14.90 8.07
C VAL A 126 -3.69 -13.91 7.74
N PRO A 127 -2.72 -14.27 6.88
CA PRO A 127 -1.60 -13.40 6.54
C PRO A 127 -2.03 -12.04 5.99
N VAL A 128 -1.35 -10.97 6.41
CA VAL A 128 -1.53 -9.62 5.88
C VAL A 128 -0.46 -9.34 4.81
N LEU A 129 -0.91 -9.03 3.61
CA LEU A 129 -0.07 -8.77 2.44
C LEU A 129 -0.03 -7.28 2.11
N TYR A 130 1.15 -6.77 1.75
CA TYR A 130 1.38 -5.39 1.34
C TYR A 130 1.79 -5.34 -0.13
N ASN A 131 0.82 -5.08 -1.03
CA ASN A 131 1.00 -5.07 -2.48
C ASN A 131 1.30 -3.63 -2.95
N THR A 132 2.53 -3.39 -3.38
CA THR A 132 3.05 -2.05 -3.62
C THR A 132 3.84 -1.95 -4.92
N SER A 133 3.95 -0.74 -5.44
CA SER A 133 4.85 -0.42 -6.57
C SER A 133 6.34 -0.44 -6.20
N GLY A 134 6.71 -0.73 -4.96
CA GLY A 134 8.08 -0.66 -4.46
C GLY A 134 8.62 0.76 -4.22
N TYR A 135 7.86 1.81 -4.54
CA TYR A 135 8.30 3.19 -4.32
C TYR A 135 8.00 3.63 -2.89
N GLU A 136 8.75 3.03 -1.95
CA GLU A 136 8.54 3.16 -0.50
C GLU A 136 9.76 3.79 0.20
N ARG A 137 9.53 4.42 1.35
CA ARG A 137 10.61 4.82 2.26
C ARG A 137 10.93 3.69 3.23
N VAL A 138 12.21 3.37 3.35
CA VAL A 138 12.71 2.33 4.28
C VAL A 138 12.27 2.61 5.72
N GLU A 139 12.32 3.88 6.16
CA GLU A 139 11.93 4.28 7.51
C GLU A 139 10.45 4.01 7.79
N VAL A 140 9.59 4.19 6.77
CA VAL A 140 8.14 3.92 6.88
C VAL A 140 7.86 2.42 6.89
N LEU A 141 8.60 1.64 6.07
CA LEU A 141 8.49 0.17 6.08
C LEU A 141 8.84 -0.42 7.44
N ARG A 142 9.79 0.16 8.17
CA ARG A 142 10.16 -0.28 9.52
C ARG A 142 9.04 -0.10 10.54
N GLU A 143 8.17 0.90 10.38
CA GLU A 143 6.99 1.07 11.24
C GLU A 143 5.90 0.01 11.00
N LEU A 144 6.01 -0.73 9.89
CA LEU A 144 5.13 -1.85 9.52
C LEU A 144 5.69 -3.22 9.95
N GLU A 145 6.91 -3.27 10.51
CA GLU A 145 7.55 -4.52 10.96
C GLU A 145 6.68 -5.23 12.01
N GLY A 146 6.42 -6.52 11.78
CA GLY A 146 5.53 -7.32 12.61
C GLY A 146 4.03 -7.10 12.39
N LEU A 147 3.64 -6.21 11.46
CA LEU A 147 2.25 -6.00 11.05
C LEU A 147 1.95 -6.56 9.66
N ILE A 148 2.98 -6.81 8.85
CA ILE A 148 2.89 -7.32 7.49
C ILE A 148 3.64 -8.66 7.43
N ASP A 149 2.96 -9.69 6.95
CA ASP A 149 3.52 -11.05 6.84
C ASP A 149 4.18 -11.27 5.48
N VAL A 150 3.59 -10.72 4.40
CA VAL A 150 4.06 -10.91 3.04
C VAL A 150 4.14 -9.57 2.29
N TRP A 151 5.30 -9.33 1.69
CA TRP A 151 5.52 -8.16 0.83
C TRP A 151 5.41 -8.57 -0.63
N LEU A 152 4.60 -7.84 -1.41
CA LEU A 152 4.43 -8.02 -2.86
C LEU A 152 4.88 -6.75 -3.60
N PRO A 153 6.20 -6.50 -3.72
CA PRO A 153 6.69 -5.32 -4.41
C PRO A 153 6.83 -5.56 -5.91
N ASP A 154 6.26 -4.69 -6.71
CA ASP A 154 6.63 -4.57 -8.12
C ASP A 154 7.98 -3.83 -8.27
N TYR A 155 8.85 -4.31 -9.14
CA TYR A 155 10.02 -3.56 -9.60
C TYR A 155 9.79 -3.07 -11.04
N LYS A 156 9.16 -1.89 -11.17
CA LYS A 156 8.61 -1.40 -12.44
C LYS A 156 9.65 -0.84 -13.42
N TYR A 157 10.78 -0.34 -12.92
CA TYR A 157 11.83 0.27 -13.74
C TYR A 157 13.22 -0.06 -13.19
N ALA A 158 14.11 -0.51 -14.07
CA ALA A 158 15.54 -0.61 -13.78
C ALA A 158 16.31 0.65 -14.23
N ASP A 159 15.70 1.47 -15.09
CA ASP A 159 16.27 2.67 -15.68
C ASP A 159 15.61 3.94 -15.13
N SER A 160 16.44 4.90 -14.70
CA SER A 160 15.99 6.17 -14.12
C SER A 160 15.33 7.10 -15.14
N ALA A 161 15.75 7.09 -16.41
CA ALA A 161 15.16 7.93 -17.45
C ALA A 161 13.75 7.43 -17.82
N LEU A 162 13.56 6.12 -17.88
CA LEU A 162 12.23 5.52 -18.08
C LEU A 162 11.32 5.80 -16.88
N ALA A 163 11.83 5.67 -15.66
CA ALA A 163 11.09 5.98 -14.43
C ALA A 163 10.69 7.46 -14.36
N ALA A 164 11.58 8.37 -14.76
CA ALA A 164 11.27 9.80 -14.87
C ALA A 164 10.19 10.06 -15.92
N ARG A 165 10.34 9.46 -17.12
CA ARG A 165 9.45 9.66 -18.24
C ARG A 165 8.02 9.15 -17.98
N PHE A 166 7.88 7.95 -17.41
CA PHE A 166 6.59 7.26 -17.28
C PHE A 166 5.93 7.37 -15.90
N SER A 167 6.67 7.83 -14.88
CA SER A 167 6.13 7.98 -13.51
C SER A 167 6.61 9.24 -12.79
N GLY A 168 7.40 10.10 -13.44
CA GLY A 168 7.94 11.30 -12.81
C GLY A 168 8.79 10.99 -11.55
N ALA A 169 9.53 9.86 -11.54
CA ALA A 169 10.26 9.36 -10.39
C ALA A 169 11.66 8.86 -10.80
N ALA A 170 12.57 9.78 -11.17
CA ALA A 170 13.92 9.44 -11.62
C ALA A 170 14.72 8.59 -10.62
N ASN A 171 14.47 8.75 -9.33
CA ASN A 171 15.12 8.00 -8.25
C ASN A 171 14.46 6.62 -7.96
N TYR A 172 13.43 6.22 -8.73
CA TYR A 172 12.70 4.98 -8.49
C TYR A 172 13.59 3.74 -8.37
N PRO A 173 14.56 3.47 -9.30
CA PRO A 173 15.33 2.23 -9.24
C PRO A 173 16.16 2.09 -7.96
N GLU A 174 16.71 3.18 -7.47
CA GLU A 174 17.48 3.20 -6.22
C GLU A 174 16.57 2.98 -5.01
N VAL A 175 15.50 3.77 -4.93
CA VAL A 175 14.51 3.72 -3.85
C VAL A 175 13.86 2.35 -3.76
N ALA A 176 13.40 1.80 -4.88
CA ALA A 176 12.74 0.49 -4.91
C ALA A 176 13.68 -0.64 -4.50
N ARG A 177 14.97 -0.59 -4.91
CA ARG A 177 15.95 -1.57 -4.44
C ARG A 177 16.18 -1.50 -2.94
N ALA A 178 16.26 -0.32 -2.36
CA ALA A 178 16.41 -0.14 -0.92
C ALA A 178 15.17 -0.65 -0.16
N ALA A 179 13.97 -0.32 -0.66
CA ALA A 179 12.70 -0.77 -0.10
C ALA A 179 12.57 -2.30 -0.14
N ILE A 180 12.84 -2.94 -1.28
CA ILE A 180 12.76 -4.40 -1.45
C ILE A 180 13.75 -5.11 -0.54
N ARG A 181 14.96 -4.58 -0.35
CA ARG A 181 15.93 -5.13 0.61
C ARG A 181 15.40 -5.09 2.04
N GLU A 182 14.75 -4.01 2.43
CA GLU A 182 14.14 -3.88 3.75
C GLU A 182 12.96 -4.84 3.91
N MET A 183 12.09 -4.97 2.92
CA MET A 183 11.00 -5.95 2.91
C MET A 183 11.53 -7.38 3.06
N TYR A 184 12.58 -7.72 2.31
CA TYR A 184 13.26 -9.01 2.42
C TYR A 184 13.88 -9.23 3.81
N ARG A 185 14.45 -8.20 4.41
CA ARG A 185 14.98 -8.27 5.79
C ARG A 185 13.90 -8.64 6.79
N GLN A 186 12.69 -8.11 6.62
CA GLN A 186 11.57 -8.33 7.55
C GLN A 186 10.94 -9.71 7.42
N SER A 187 10.68 -10.19 6.21
CA SER A 187 9.89 -11.42 5.98
C SER A 187 10.66 -12.54 5.27
N GLY A 188 11.84 -12.25 4.71
CA GLY A 188 12.61 -13.24 3.95
C GLY A 188 11.91 -13.70 2.66
N ASN A 189 12.15 -14.94 2.24
CA ASN A 189 11.48 -15.54 1.11
C ASN A 189 10.11 -16.10 1.52
N LEU A 190 9.16 -16.07 0.58
CA LEU A 190 7.89 -16.77 0.74
C LEU A 190 8.17 -18.28 0.98
N LYS A 191 7.59 -18.80 2.04
CA LYS A 191 7.58 -20.24 2.33
C LYS A 191 6.20 -20.78 1.91
N LEU A 192 6.20 -21.63 0.90
CA LEU A 192 5.01 -22.34 0.43
C LEU A 192 4.75 -23.58 1.26
#